data_f43637c89b2c1201d0fab229b6c217ee
#
_entry.id   f43637c89b2c1201d0fab229b6c217ee
#
_cell.length_a   1.000
_cell.length_b   1.000
_cell.length_c   1.000
_cell.angle_alpha   90.00
_cell.angle_beta   90.00
_cell.angle_gamma   90.00
#
_symmetry.space_group_name_H-M   'P 1'
#
loop_
_entity.id
_entity.type
_entity.pdbx_description
1 polymer ?
#
loop_
_entity_poly.entity_id
_entity_poly.type
_entity_poly.pdbx_seq_one_letter_code
_entity_poly.pdbx_strand_id
1 'polypeptide(L)'
;MTKNICPVCGYDELREPAYDEDGGGNFEYCDSCRFHFGYHDRGYGIEEPETHKIHQEWREKWIKDGMPWRDEDEKPFNWNPINQLRNIGIIISG
;
A
#
# COMPACT_ATOMS: atom_id res chain seq x y z
N MET A 1 -13.31 1.61 15.39
CA MET A 1 -12.63 0.52 14.71
C MET A 1 -11.34 1.02 14.08
N THR A 2 -10.28 0.27 14.26
CA THR A 2 -8.99 0.63 13.70
C THR A 2 -8.97 0.26 12.21
N LYS A 3 -8.60 1.21 11.37
CA LYS A 3 -8.46 0.94 9.94
C LYS A 3 -7.11 0.28 9.67
N ASN A 4 -7.09 -0.62 8.72
CA ASN A 4 -5.85 -1.27 8.28
C ASN A 4 -5.31 -0.52 7.07
N ILE A 5 -4.15 0.08 7.24
CA ILE A 5 -3.59 0.99 6.24
C ILE A 5 -2.46 0.33 5.47
N CYS A 6 -2.51 0.43 4.14
CA CYS A 6 -1.44 -0.08 3.29
C CYS A 6 -0.18 0.77 3.47
N PRO A 7 0.95 0.16 3.84
CA PRO A 7 2.19 0.92 4.03
C PRO A 7 2.81 1.42 2.73
N VAL A 8 2.33 0.96 1.59
CA VAL A 8 2.85 1.37 0.29
C VAL A 8 2.16 2.62 -0.22
N CYS A 9 0.82 2.64 -0.21
CA CYS A 9 0.05 3.72 -0.84
C CYS A 9 -0.90 4.47 0.11
N GLY A 10 -1.08 3.98 1.35
CA GLY A 10 -1.95 4.64 2.32
C GLY A 10 -3.42 4.22 2.25
N TYR A 11 -3.77 3.27 1.40
CA TYR A 11 -5.13 2.77 1.33
C TYR A 11 -5.58 2.27 2.71
N ASP A 12 -6.72 2.72 3.20
CA ASP A 12 -7.12 2.51 4.59
C ASP A 12 -8.26 1.49 4.77
N GLU A 13 -8.50 0.67 3.77
CA GLU A 13 -9.58 -0.32 3.83
C GLU A 13 -9.09 -1.73 3.54
N LEU A 14 -7.86 -2.06 3.95
CA LEU A 14 -7.40 -3.44 3.91
C LEU A 14 -8.25 -4.27 4.88
N ARG A 15 -8.49 -5.52 4.54
CA ARG A 15 -9.30 -6.42 5.35
C ARG A 15 -8.62 -6.76 6.67
N GLU A 16 -7.30 -6.89 6.64
CA GLU A 16 -6.49 -7.21 7.80
C GLU A 16 -5.23 -6.34 7.80
N PRO A 17 -4.53 -6.25 8.92
CA PRO A 17 -3.25 -5.55 8.91
C PRO A 17 -2.32 -6.15 7.87
N ALA A 18 -1.63 -5.31 7.11
CA ALA A 18 -0.75 -5.75 6.04
C ALA A 18 0.32 -6.72 6.55
N TYR A 19 0.80 -6.49 7.76
CA TYR A 19 1.78 -7.34 8.44
C TYR A 19 1.28 -7.70 9.82
N ASP A 20 1.54 -8.94 10.24
CA ASP A 20 1.12 -9.40 11.56
C ASP A 20 2.13 -9.00 12.64
N GLU A 21 1.89 -9.45 13.87
CA GLU A 21 2.75 -9.12 15.01
C GLU A 21 4.18 -9.63 14.83
N ASP A 22 4.36 -10.68 14.07
CA ASP A 22 5.68 -11.25 13.78
C ASP A 22 6.33 -10.57 12.57
N GLY A 23 5.65 -9.63 11.95
CA GLY A 23 6.15 -8.90 10.80
C GLY A 23 5.89 -9.57 9.46
N GLY A 24 5.21 -10.70 9.45
CA GLY A 24 4.89 -11.42 8.21
C GLY A 24 3.72 -10.81 7.47
N GLY A 25 3.77 -10.82 6.14
CA GLY A 25 2.68 -10.31 5.31
C GLY A 25 1.44 -11.17 5.37
N ASN A 26 0.27 -10.55 5.22
CA ASN A 26 -1.01 -11.25 5.30
C ASN A 26 -1.44 -11.90 3.98
N PHE A 27 -0.64 -11.76 2.93
CA PHE A 27 -0.90 -12.26 1.57
C PHE A 27 -2.12 -11.64 0.90
N GLU A 28 -2.58 -10.51 1.41
CA GLU A 28 -3.64 -9.74 0.77
C GLU A 28 -3.06 -8.83 -0.32
N TYR A 29 -3.83 -8.62 -1.41
CA TYR A 29 -3.50 -7.59 -2.39
C TYR A 29 -4.14 -6.28 -1.95
N CYS A 30 -3.39 -5.20 -2.05
CA CYS A 30 -3.99 -3.88 -1.86
C CYS A 30 -4.82 -3.53 -3.09
N ASP A 31 -6.08 -3.21 -2.88
CA ASP A 31 -6.98 -2.88 -4.00
C ASP A 31 -6.55 -1.62 -4.74
N SER A 32 -5.83 -0.73 -4.08
CA SER A 32 -5.40 0.52 -4.70
C SER A 32 -4.09 0.38 -5.46
N CYS A 33 -3.01 -0.09 -4.82
CA CYS A 33 -1.69 -0.13 -5.45
C CYS A 33 -1.27 -1.52 -5.93
N ARG A 34 -2.04 -2.54 -5.65
CA ARG A 34 -1.80 -3.93 -6.06
C ARG A 34 -0.64 -4.63 -5.36
N PHE A 35 -0.06 -4.02 -4.33
CA PHE A 35 1.02 -4.66 -3.62
C PHE A 35 0.50 -5.92 -2.90
N HIS A 36 1.23 -7.02 -3.05
CA HIS A 36 0.88 -8.30 -2.44
C HIS A 36 1.80 -8.54 -1.24
N PHE A 37 1.26 -8.34 -0.04
CA PHE A 37 2.05 -8.40 1.19
C PHE A 37 2.50 -9.83 1.47
N GLY A 38 3.79 -10.00 1.70
CA GLY A 38 4.37 -11.32 1.91
C GLY A 38 4.90 -11.96 0.64
N TYR A 39 4.57 -11.40 -0.52
CA TYR A 39 5.04 -11.90 -1.82
C TYR A 39 5.94 -10.89 -2.51
N HIS A 40 5.43 -9.69 -2.78
CA HIS A 40 6.23 -8.67 -3.48
C HIS A 40 7.38 -8.15 -2.62
N ASP A 41 7.26 -8.24 -1.30
CA ASP A 41 8.33 -7.92 -0.36
C ASP A 41 9.29 -9.10 -0.18
N ARG A 42 9.15 -10.14 -0.99
CA ARG A 42 9.99 -11.34 -1.00
C ARG A 42 10.00 -12.11 0.31
N GLY A 43 8.92 -11.97 1.09
CA GLY A 43 8.81 -12.65 2.38
C GLY A 43 9.60 -12.01 3.50
N TYR A 44 10.23 -10.85 3.25
CA TYR A 44 10.88 -10.11 4.33
C TYR A 44 9.82 -9.58 5.30
N GLY A 45 10.13 -9.57 6.57
CA GLY A 45 9.24 -8.99 7.56
C GLY A 45 9.25 -7.46 7.49
N ILE A 46 8.24 -6.85 8.10
CA ILE A 46 8.10 -5.38 8.04
C ILE A 46 9.30 -4.66 8.68
N GLU A 47 9.98 -5.31 9.61
CA GLU A 47 11.13 -4.71 10.30
C GLU A 47 12.39 -4.69 9.44
N GLU A 48 12.41 -5.41 8.33
CA GLU A 48 13.59 -5.48 7.49
C GLU A 48 13.75 -4.23 6.63
N PRO A 49 14.97 -3.66 6.56
CA PRO A 49 15.19 -2.48 5.72
C PRO A 49 14.82 -2.70 4.25
N GLU A 50 15.01 -3.92 3.75
CA GLU A 50 14.66 -4.24 2.36
C GLU A 50 13.16 -4.10 2.10
N THR A 51 12.32 -4.40 3.09
CA THR A 51 10.88 -4.27 2.95
C THR A 51 10.51 -2.80 2.71
N HIS A 52 11.08 -1.89 3.48
CA HIS A 52 10.81 -0.47 3.32
C HIS A 52 11.28 0.05 1.96
N LYS A 53 12.41 -0.46 1.50
CA LYS A 53 12.93 -0.08 0.20
C LYS A 53 12.02 -0.57 -0.93
N ILE A 54 11.54 -1.81 -0.82
CA ILE A 54 10.62 -2.38 -1.79
C ILE A 54 9.30 -1.59 -1.81
N HIS A 55 8.78 -1.22 -0.63
CA HIS A 55 7.58 -0.39 -0.54
C HIS A 55 7.78 0.95 -1.23
N GLN A 56 8.94 1.57 -1.01
CA GLN A 56 9.24 2.87 -1.61
C GLN A 56 9.34 2.77 -3.14
N GLU A 57 10.03 1.77 -3.65
CA GLU A 57 10.17 1.58 -5.08
C GLU A 57 8.81 1.31 -5.75
N TRP A 58 7.97 0.49 -5.10
CA TRP A 58 6.64 0.20 -5.61
C TRP A 58 5.78 1.47 -5.64
N ARG A 59 5.84 2.25 -4.57
CA ARG A 59 5.10 3.52 -4.46
C ARG A 59 5.53 4.49 -5.54
N GLU A 60 6.83 4.65 -5.76
CA GLU A 60 7.35 5.56 -6.76
C GLU A 60 6.87 5.17 -8.17
N LYS A 61 6.91 3.88 -8.47
CA LYS A 61 6.42 3.39 -9.76
C LYS A 61 4.91 3.61 -9.89
N TRP A 62 4.16 3.34 -8.82
CA TRP A 62 2.71 3.52 -8.81
C TRP A 62 2.34 4.99 -9.06
N ILE A 63 3.06 5.91 -8.40
CA ILE A 63 2.83 7.35 -8.60
C ILE A 63 3.17 7.75 -10.03
N LYS A 64 4.29 7.27 -10.54
CA LYS A 64 4.73 7.55 -11.90
C LYS A 64 3.72 7.05 -12.94
N ASP A 65 3.11 5.92 -12.69
CA ASP A 65 2.14 5.32 -13.60
C ASP A 65 0.76 5.97 -13.50
N GLY A 66 0.58 6.99 -12.66
CA GLY A 66 -0.68 7.71 -12.51
C GLY A 66 -1.53 7.25 -11.35
N MET A 67 -0.96 6.51 -10.43
CA MET A 67 -1.66 5.99 -9.25
C MET A 67 -2.89 5.15 -9.62
N PRO A 68 -2.73 4.14 -10.50
CA PRO A 68 -3.87 3.35 -10.96
C PRO A 68 -4.44 2.47 -9.86
N TRP A 69 -5.74 2.23 -9.94
CA TRP A 69 -6.42 1.28 -9.07
C TRP A 69 -6.18 -0.14 -9.58
N ARG A 70 -6.16 -1.13 -8.70
CA ARG A 70 -5.93 -2.53 -9.08
C ARG A 70 -6.94 -2.99 -10.14
N ASP A 71 -8.21 -2.65 -9.91
CA ASP A 71 -9.28 -2.89 -10.87
C ASP A 71 -10.02 -1.55 -11.02
N GLU A 72 -9.86 -0.91 -12.19
CA GLU A 72 -10.45 0.40 -12.42
C GLU A 72 -11.97 0.40 -12.26
N ASP A 73 -12.61 -0.75 -12.50
CA ASP A 73 -14.06 -0.86 -12.31
C ASP A 73 -14.46 -0.81 -10.85
N GLU A 74 -13.53 -1.10 -9.93
CA GLU A 74 -13.78 -1.09 -8.50
C GLU A 74 -13.38 0.24 -7.84
N LYS A 75 -12.82 1.16 -8.61
CA LYS A 75 -12.33 2.42 -8.06
C LYS A 75 -13.49 3.25 -7.49
N PRO A 76 -13.40 3.69 -6.23
CA PRO A 76 -14.44 4.54 -5.64
C PRO A 76 -14.61 5.85 -6.40
N PHE A 77 -15.83 6.32 -6.49
CA PHE A 77 -16.17 7.52 -7.25
C PHE A 77 -15.41 8.77 -6.74
N ASN A 78 -15.31 8.91 -5.42
CA ASN A 78 -14.67 10.07 -4.82
C ASN A 78 -13.25 9.81 -4.36
N TRP A 79 -12.59 8.80 -4.91
CA TRP A 79 -11.25 8.43 -4.48
C TRP A 79 -10.21 9.48 -4.89
N ASN A 80 -9.36 9.83 -3.92
CA ASN A 80 -8.28 10.78 -4.14
C ASN A 80 -6.97 10.17 -3.64
N PRO A 81 -6.06 9.77 -4.56
CA PRO A 81 -4.83 9.10 -4.17
C PRO A 81 -3.86 10.01 -3.41
N ILE A 82 -3.89 11.30 -3.65
CA ILE A 82 -3.02 12.24 -2.95
C ILE A 82 -3.41 12.31 -1.48
N ASN A 83 -4.72 12.37 -1.19
CA ASN A 83 -5.20 12.33 0.18
C ASN A 83 -4.90 10.99 0.84
N GLN A 84 -5.01 9.91 0.08
CA GLN A 84 -4.71 8.58 0.57
C GLN A 84 -3.25 8.46 1.02
N LEU A 85 -2.32 9.00 0.24
CA LEU A 85 -0.90 8.95 0.57
C LEU A 85 -0.59 9.68 1.87
N ARG A 86 -1.38 10.66 2.24
CA ARG A 86 -1.20 11.38 3.51
C ARG A 86 -1.36 10.47 4.72
N ASN A 87 -2.11 9.37 4.57
CA ASN A 87 -2.29 8.42 5.67
C ASN A 87 -0.97 7.79 6.11
N ILE A 88 0.04 7.80 5.26
CA ILE A 88 1.36 7.27 5.58
C ILE A 88 2.42 8.36 5.53
N GLY A 89 2.01 9.62 5.63
CA GLY A 89 2.94 10.74 5.72
C GLY A 89 3.56 11.17 4.39
N ILE A 90 3.05 10.68 3.27
CA ILE A 90 3.57 11.06 1.96
C ILE A 90 2.76 12.25 1.45
N ILE A 91 3.45 13.35 1.18
CA ILE A 91 2.80 14.57 0.71
C ILE A 91 3.29 14.89 -0.69
N ILE A 92 2.36 14.97 -1.61
CA ILE A 92 2.66 15.31 -3.00
C ILE A 92 2.06 16.68 -3.26
N SER A 93 2.91 17.60 -3.68
CA SER A 93 2.46 18.93 -4.10
C SER A 93 2.18 18.88 -5.59
N GLY A 94 0.98 19.29 -5.96
CA GLY A 94 0.67 19.20 -7.39
C GLY A 94 -0.62 19.81 -7.74
#